data_38e7bb2f91af8d0e684fdbbdb8943378
#
_entry.id   38e7bb2f91af8d0e684fdbbdb8943378
#
_cell.length_a   1.000
_cell.length_b   1.000
_cell.length_c   1.000
_cell.angle_alpha   90.00
_cell.angle_beta   90.00
_cell.angle_gamma   90.00
#
_symmetry.space_group_name_H-M   'P 1'
#
loop_
_entity.id
_entity.type
_entity.pdbx_description
1 polymer ?
#
loop_
_entity_poly.entity_id
_entity_poly.type
_entity_poly.pdbx_seq_one_letter_code
_entity_poly.pdbx_strand_id
1 'polypeptide(L)'
;MQPDHSYTPMTPAEVGELRDTLDQQGKKLVFTNGCFDLLHAGHVRYLNQARALGDAMVVALNSDASVRELKGPTRPINRERDRAEVMAALRAVDAVVVFGDKRATALIEAIRPHVYAKGGDYTADSLNPEERAALDKVGAEIKILSLVAGRSTTKTIERMTATGDQPKHLRLGVLGSGEGSNLRAIVDAISHETLEAEIVIAISDQSDSRFLKLAKAEGIPTQHVQGGANPRRFDNAGQQAIAEHLQQAEVDVVVLIGFMRILKEPVLSLYADRLVNVHPSLLPKFKGANAVQMALDEGELETGCTVHLVTPEIDAGRILAQAKVPILVGDSAEILHQRIKQAEHKLLPQVLAEWKRI
;
A
#
# COMPACT_ATOMS: atom_id res chain seq x y z
N MET A 1 6.92 40.12 -21.66
CA MET A 1 7.86 39.00 -21.41
C MET A 1 7.81 38.73 -19.95
N GLN A 2 7.18 37.63 -19.54
CA GLN A 2 7.34 37.16 -18.14
C GLN A 2 8.78 36.70 -17.98
N PRO A 3 9.46 37.00 -16.84
CA PRO A 3 10.79 36.49 -16.59
C PRO A 3 10.77 34.98 -16.62
N ASP A 4 11.72 34.37 -17.32
CA ASP A 4 11.92 32.91 -17.31
C ASP A 4 12.41 32.54 -15.91
N HIS A 5 11.51 32.05 -15.08
CA HIS A 5 11.76 31.58 -13.71
C HIS A 5 12.26 30.13 -13.67
N SER A 6 12.83 29.62 -14.79
CA SER A 6 13.29 28.24 -14.84
C SER A 6 14.45 28.04 -13.88
N TYR A 7 14.36 26.97 -13.07
CA TYR A 7 15.42 26.56 -12.18
C TYR A 7 16.67 26.10 -12.96
N THR A 8 17.84 26.59 -12.58
CA THR A 8 19.12 26.13 -13.13
C THR A 8 19.80 25.19 -12.14
N PRO A 9 20.03 23.91 -12.49
CA PRO A 9 20.77 22.99 -11.63
C PRO A 9 22.18 23.51 -11.35
N MET A 10 22.69 23.24 -10.13
CA MET A 10 24.07 23.52 -9.78
C MET A 10 25.03 22.62 -10.54
N THR A 11 26.22 23.11 -10.82
CA THR A 11 27.32 22.31 -11.30
C THR A 11 27.95 21.46 -10.17
N PRO A 12 28.65 20.35 -10.46
CA PRO A 12 29.36 19.59 -9.45
C PRO A 12 30.36 20.42 -8.64
N ALA A 13 30.99 21.41 -9.24
CA ALA A 13 31.92 22.32 -8.57
C ALA A 13 31.19 23.21 -7.55
N GLU A 14 30.07 23.83 -7.91
CA GLU A 14 29.27 24.67 -7.02
C GLU A 14 28.75 23.86 -5.83
N VAL A 15 28.34 22.57 -6.04
CA VAL A 15 27.95 21.68 -4.93
C VAL A 15 29.13 21.33 -4.04
N GLY A 16 30.34 21.16 -4.61
CA GLY A 16 31.59 20.98 -3.84
C GLY A 16 31.90 22.19 -2.94
N GLU A 17 31.75 23.41 -3.46
CA GLU A 17 31.89 24.66 -2.69
C GLU A 17 30.86 24.79 -1.57
N LEU A 18 29.61 24.44 -1.86
CA LEU A 18 28.54 24.38 -0.85
C LEU A 18 28.91 23.40 0.26
N ARG A 19 29.40 22.21 -0.10
CA ARG A 19 29.86 21.20 0.87
C ARG A 19 30.99 21.73 1.76
N ASP A 20 31.97 22.39 1.15
CA ASP A 20 33.13 22.93 1.91
C ASP A 20 32.70 24.09 2.83
N THR A 21 31.74 24.90 2.42
CA THR A 21 31.12 25.94 3.26
C THR A 21 30.38 25.33 4.45
N LEU A 22 29.63 24.27 4.25
CA LEU A 22 28.90 23.55 5.31
C LEU A 22 29.89 22.92 6.31
N ASP A 23 30.97 22.31 5.81
CA ASP A 23 32.00 21.68 6.62
C ASP A 23 32.67 22.70 7.58
N GLN A 24 33.02 23.90 7.07
CA GLN A 24 33.56 25.00 7.88
C GLN A 24 32.59 25.47 8.99
N GLN A 25 31.31 25.25 8.82
CA GLN A 25 30.23 25.56 9.79
C GLN A 25 29.92 24.39 10.72
N GLY A 26 30.62 23.25 10.60
CA GLY A 26 30.29 22.01 11.33
C GLY A 26 28.96 21.38 10.94
N LYS A 27 28.49 21.68 9.72
CA LYS A 27 27.21 21.20 9.16
C LYS A 27 27.41 20.07 8.17
N LYS A 28 26.42 19.23 8.00
CA LYS A 28 26.45 18.05 7.14
C LYS A 28 25.67 18.22 5.85
N LEU A 29 26.30 17.88 4.72
CA LEU A 29 25.65 17.74 3.42
C LEU A 29 25.17 16.30 3.25
N VAL A 30 23.88 16.15 3.00
CA VAL A 30 23.24 14.88 2.58
C VAL A 30 23.17 14.85 1.07
N PHE A 31 23.47 13.72 0.48
CA PHE A 31 23.46 13.49 -0.95
C PHE A 31 22.65 12.24 -1.29
N THR A 32 21.88 12.30 -2.34
CA THR A 32 21.20 11.14 -2.97
C THR A 32 21.21 11.28 -4.49
N ASN A 33 21.11 10.16 -5.20
CA ASN A 33 21.00 10.15 -6.65
C ASN A 33 19.90 9.24 -7.16
N GLY A 34 19.35 9.58 -8.33
CA GLY A 34 18.36 8.76 -9.01
C GLY A 34 17.76 9.40 -10.25
N CYS A 35 16.92 8.64 -10.94
CA CYS A 35 16.23 9.13 -12.14
C CYS A 35 15.11 10.13 -11.81
N PHE A 36 14.33 9.88 -10.76
CA PHE A 36 13.21 10.71 -10.29
C PHE A 36 12.30 11.17 -11.43
N ASP A 37 11.95 10.26 -12.32
CA ASP A 37 11.25 10.57 -13.57
C ASP A 37 9.80 11.03 -13.33
N LEU A 38 9.03 10.29 -12.53
CA LEU A 38 7.73 10.71 -12.00
C LEU A 38 7.78 10.73 -10.49
N LEU A 39 7.57 11.90 -9.90
CA LEU A 39 7.51 12.04 -8.45
C LEU A 39 6.16 11.58 -7.90
N HIS A 40 6.22 10.92 -6.76
CA HIS A 40 5.05 10.51 -5.98
C HIS A 40 5.33 10.67 -4.47
N ALA A 41 4.30 10.53 -3.64
CA ALA A 41 4.43 10.76 -2.19
C ALA A 41 5.51 9.88 -1.52
N GLY A 42 5.83 8.70 -2.08
CA GLY A 42 6.95 7.87 -1.62
C GLY A 42 8.31 8.58 -1.74
N HIS A 43 8.56 9.24 -2.88
CA HIS A 43 9.76 10.06 -3.06
C HIS A 43 9.80 11.24 -2.09
N VAL A 44 8.67 11.94 -1.88
CA VAL A 44 8.60 13.07 -0.95
C VAL A 44 8.92 12.64 0.48
N ARG A 45 8.36 11.51 0.93
CA ARG A 45 8.63 10.97 2.28
C ARG A 45 10.09 10.55 2.43
N TYR A 46 10.63 9.85 1.43
CA TYR A 46 12.04 9.47 1.39
C TYR A 46 12.96 10.68 1.48
N LEU A 47 12.73 11.71 0.65
CA LEU A 47 13.54 12.92 0.63
C LEU A 47 13.46 13.68 1.97
N ASN A 48 12.30 13.73 2.62
CA ASN A 48 12.17 14.31 3.96
C ASN A 48 12.97 13.52 5.01
N GLN A 49 12.96 12.18 4.96
CA GLN A 49 13.77 11.36 5.85
C GLN A 49 15.28 11.56 5.60
N ALA A 50 15.69 11.61 4.33
CA ALA A 50 17.07 11.86 3.96
C ALA A 50 17.52 13.24 4.43
N ARG A 51 16.73 14.29 4.23
CA ARG A 51 17.02 15.67 4.67
C ARG A 51 17.24 15.76 6.17
N ALA A 52 16.52 14.96 6.97
CA ALA A 52 16.69 14.93 8.43
C ALA A 52 18.04 14.35 8.91
N LEU A 53 18.87 13.79 8.02
CA LEU A 53 20.20 13.26 8.34
C LEU A 53 21.30 14.33 8.33
N GLY A 54 21.01 15.56 7.90
CA GLY A 54 21.99 16.64 7.85
C GLY A 54 21.34 18.01 7.70
N ASP A 55 22.16 19.01 7.42
CA ASP A 55 21.79 20.44 7.42
C ASP A 55 21.44 20.96 6.03
N ALA A 56 21.89 20.31 4.99
CA ALA A 56 21.54 20.59 3.60
C ALA A 56 21.44 19.28 2.82
N MET A 57 20.61 19.25 1.77
CA MET A 57 20.40 18.10 0.91
C MET A 57 20.54 18.45 -0.56
N VAL A 58 21.40 17.70 -1.24
CA VAL A 58 21.57 17.76 -2.68
C VAL A 58 21.04 16.48 -3.31
N VAL A 59 20.23 16.65 -4.37
CA VAL A 59 19.73 15.56 -5.18
C VAL A 59 20.41 15.56 -6.54
N ALA A 60 21.05 14.45 -6.88
CA ALA A 60 21.64 14.24 -8.19
C ALA A 60 20.68 13.51 -9.13
N LEU A 61 20.33 14.12 -10.23
CA LEU A 61 19.46 13.57 -11.26
C LEU A 61 20.28 12.99 -12.41
N ASN A 62 19.98 11.77 -12.79
CA ASN A 62 20.47 11.22 -14.05
C ASN A 62 19.96 12.08 -15.24
N SER A 63 20.83 12.45 -16.18
CA SER A 63 20.44 13.11 -17.42
C SER A 63 19.46 12.25 -18.24
N ASP A 64 18.79 12.84 -19.19
CA ASP A 64 17.89 12.10 -20.09
C ASP A 64 18.60 10.98 -20.85
N ALA A 65 19.86 11.20 -21.23
CA ALA A 65 20.69 10.19 -21.89
C ALA A 65 20.98 9.01 -20.95
N SER A 66 21.39 9.31 -19.72
CA SER A 66 21.68 8.31 -18.68
C SER A 66 20.43 7.52 -18.28
N VAL A 67 19.27 8.19 -18.19
CA VAL A 67 18.00 7.49 -17.91
C VAL A 67 17.60 6.54 -19.04
N ARG A 68 17.77 6.93 -20.29
CA ARG A 68 17.52 6.04 -21.45
C ARG A 68 18.41 4.79 -21.40
N GLU A 69 19.65 4.95 -21.05
CA GLU A 69 20.58 3.82 -20.89
C GLU A 69 20.20 2.88 -19.74
N LEU A 70 19.70 3.43 -18.63
CA LEU A 70 19.34 2.66 -17.43
C LEU A 70 17.96 1.99 -17.51
N LYS A 71 16.98 2.66 -18.15
CA LYS A 71 15.55 2.30 -18.11
C LYS A 71 14.92 2.01 -19.47
N GLY A 72 15.69 2.15 -20.55
CA GLY A 72 15.22 1.89 -21.91
C GLY A 72 14.80 3.16 -22.67
N PRO A 73 14.57 3.03 -24.01
CA PRO A 73 14.42 4.16 -24.93
C PRO A 73 13.14 4.98 -24.71
N THR A 74 12.13 4.44 -24.05
CA THR A 74 10.86 5.12 -23.75
C THR A 74 10.94 5.99 -22.49
N ARG A 75 12.10 6.07 -21.84
CA ARG A 75 12.35 6.82 -20.62
C ARG A 75 13.44 7.87 -20.84
N PRO A 76 13.44 9.01 -20.11
CA PRO A 76 12.44 9.40 -19.11
C PRO A 76 11.14 9.92 -19.75
N ILE A 77 10.06 10.00 -18.98
CA ILE A 77 8.80 10.64 -19.38
C ILE A 77 8.96 12.16 -19.33
N ASN A 78 9.51 12.67 -18.21
CA ASN A 78 9.79 14.10 -18.03
C ASN A 78 11.27 14.39 -18.33
N ARG A 79 11.51 15.48 -19.08
CA ARG A 79 12.86 15.92 -19.41
C ARG A 79 13.65 16.31 -18.16
N GLU A 80 14.97 16.21 -18.22
CA GLU A 80 15.85 16.50 -17.06
C GLU A 80 15.62 17.90 -16.49
N ARG A 81 15.33 18.90 -17.32
CA ARG A 81 15.02 20.26 -16.90
C ARG A 81 13.77 20.31 -16.03
N ASP A 82 12.69 19.68 -16.49
CA ASP A 82 11.40 19.64 -15.77
C ASP A 82 11.55 18.85 -14.47
N ARG A 83 12.30 17.73 -14.50
CA ARG A 83 12.59 16.94 -13.31
C ARG A 83 13.41 17.74 -12.28
N ALA A 84 14.37 18.53 -12.73
CA ALA A 84 15.18 19.37 -11.85
C ALA A 84 14.36 20.50 -11.21
N GLU A 85 13.51 21.16 -11.98
CA GLU A 85 12.63 22.22 -11.50
C GLU A 85 11.63 21.70 -10.45
N VAL A 86 10.95 20.58 -10.73
CA VAL A 86 10.01 19.95 -9.77
C VAL A 86 10.75 19.48 -8.52
N MET A 87 11.94 18.91 -8.65
CA MET A 87 12.77 18.46 -7.52
C MET A 87 13.19 19.64 -6.64
N ALA A 88 13.65 20.74 -7.24
CA ALA A 88 14.08 21.94 -6.53
C ALA A 88 12.94 22.63 -5.77
N ALA A 89 11.71 22.47 -6.21
CA ALA A 89 10.52 23.00 -5.53
C ALA A 89 10.14 22.22 -4.25
N LEU A 90 10.76 21.08 -4.00
CA LEU A 90 10.51 20.29 -2.79
C LEU A 90 11.22 20.89 -1.57
N ARG A 91 10.49 21.11 -0.49
CA ARG A 91 11.01 21.69 0.76
C ARG A 91 12.25 20.95 1.33
N ALA A 92 12.38 19.65 1.03
CA ALA A 92 13.47 18.83 1.52
C ALA A 92 14.77 18.96 0.70
N VAL A 93 14.74 19.67 -0.44
CA VAL A 93 15.84 19.74 -1.39
C VAL A 93 16.41 21.15 -1.41
N ASP A 94 17.67 21.30 -1.07
CA ASP A 94 18.35 22.59 -1.06
C ASP A 94 19.04 22.90 -2.42
N ALA A 95 19.47 21.84 -3.13
CA ALA A 95 20.03 21.98 -4.46
C ALA A 95 19.85 20.71 -5.30
N VAL A 96 19.88 20.89 -6.63
CA VAL A 96 19.83 19.81 -7.61
C VAL A 96 21.04 19.91 -8.53
N VAL A 97 21.65 18.77 -8.85
CA VAL A 97 22.72 18.64 -9.84
C VAL A 97 22.31 17.59 -10.88
N VAL A 98 22.58 17.83 -12.17
CA VAL A 98 22.34 16.85 -13.23
C VAL A 98 23.66 16.23 -13.67
N PHE A 99 23.71 14.91 -13.83
CA PHE A 99 24.91 14.20 -14.26
C PHE A 99 24.63 13.23 -15.42
N GLY A 100 25.60 13.12 -16.34
CA GLY A 100 25.43 12.34 -17.57
C GLY A 100 25.84 10.88 -17.45
N ASP A 101 26.66 10.55 -16.48
CA ASP A 101 27.18 9.19 -16.32
C ASP A 101 26.08 8.21 -15.87
N LYS A 102 26.28 6.94 -16.19
CA LYS A 102 25.40 5.87 -15.74
C LYS A 102 25.41 5.70 -14.22
N ARG A 103 26.55 6.01 -13.58
CA ARG A 103 26.81 5.90 -12.15
C ARG A 103 27.21 7.26 -11.59
N ALA A 104 26.91 7.49 -10.34
CA ALA A 104 27.27 8.73 -9.66
C ALA A 104 28.70 8.75 -9.12
N THR A 105 29.56 7.78 -9.48
CA THR A 105 30.90 7.58 -8.92
C THR A 105 31.75 8.85 -8.99
N ALA A 106 31.95 9.42 -10.17
CA ALA A 106 32.74 10.65 -10.37
C ALA A 106 32.09 11.85 -9.63
N LEU A 107 30.77 11.93 -9.60
CA LEU A 107 30.04 12.98 -8.90
C LEU A 107 30.21 12.88 -7.38
N ILE A 108 30.15 11.66 -6.81
CA ILE A 108 30.42 11.41 -5.38
C ILE A 108 31.82 11.89 -5.00
N GLU A 109 32.82 11.55 -5.82
CA GLU A 109 34.20 11.98 -5.59
C GLU A 109 34.39 13.51 -5.67
N ALA A 110 33.68 14.17 -6.60
CA ALA A 110 33.72 15.62 -6.77
C ALA A 110 33.05 16.36 -5.60
N ILE A 111 31.87 15.90 -5.17
CA ILE A 111 31.04 16.54 -4.13
C ILE A 111 31.57 16.21 -2.71
N ARG A 112 32.04 14.99 -2.47
CA ARG A 112 32.51 14.52 -1.16
C ARG A 112 31.47 14.67 -0.06
N PRO A 113 30.24 14.12 -0.23
CA PRO A 113 29.16 14.33 0.73
C PRO A 113 29.49 13.75 2.10
N HIS A 114 28.90 14.32 3.17
CA HIS A 114 29.04 13.77 4.53
C HIS A 114 28.15 12.53 4.72
N VAL A 115 26.94 12.54 4.15
CA VAL A 115 25.99 11.46 4.24
C VAL A 115 25.46 11.12 2.84
N TYR A 116 25.51 9.85 2.48
CA TYR A 116 24.86 9.32 1.29
C TYR A 116 23.56 8.58 1.69
N ALA A 117 22.42 9.08 1.26
CA ALA A 117 21.15 8.43 1.48
C ALA A 117 20.72 7.61 0.26
N LYS A 118 20.30 6.38 0.46
CA LYS A 118 19.69 5.53 -0.58
C LYS A 118 18.38 4.99 -0.10
N GLY A 119 17.35 5.08 -0.95
CA GLY A 119 16.02 4.54 -0.63
C GLY A 119 15.75 3.25 -1.38
N GLY A 120 15.04 2.32 -0.79
CA GLY A 120 14.60 1.09 -1.42
C GLY A 120 15.01 -0.18 -0.67
N ASP A 121 14.88 -1.31 -1.36
CA ASP A 121 15.28 -2.63 -0.86
C ASP A 121 16.81 -2.84 -0.97
N TYR A 122 17.56 -1.74 -0.89
CA TYR A 122 19.02 -1.80 -0.86
C TYR A 122 19.50 -2.19 0.55
N THR A 123 20.57 -2.98 0.58
CA THR A 123 21.45 -3.14 1.75
C THR A 123 22.76 -2.43 1.46
N ALA A 124 23.56 -2.19 2.45
CA ALA A 124 24.91 -1.61 2.23
C ALA A 124 25.74 -2.45 1.25
N ASP A 125 25.52 -3.78 1.22
CA ASP A 125 26.22 -4.73 0.35
C ASP A 125 25.62 -4.82 -1.07
N SER A 126 24.40 -4.33 -1.29
CA SER A 126 23.74 -4.31 -2.60
C SER A 126 23.98 -3.03 -3.40
N LEU A 127 24.71 -2.06 -2.85
CA LEU A 127 25.15 -0.87 -3.58
C LEU A 127 26.12 -1.28 -4.71
N ASN A 128 26.09 -0.51 -5.81
CA ASN A 128 27.05 -0.72 -6.87
C ASN A 128 28.49 -0.62 -6.31
N PRO A 129 29.37 -1.59 -6.61
CA PRO A 129 30.72 -1.63 -6.03
C PRO A 129 31.57 -0.36 -6.28
N GLU A 130 31.42 0.27 -7.46
CA GLU A 130 32.15 1.50 -7.82
C GLU A 130 31.64 2.70 -7.01
N GLU A 131 30.31 2.86 -6.88
CA GLU A 131 29.72 3.90 -6.04
C GLU A 131 30.10 3.69 -4.56
N ARG A 132 30.10 2.44 -4.09
CA ARG A 132 30.50 2.08 -2.73
C ARG A 132 31.95 2.46 -2.48
N ALA A 133 32.87 2.10 -3.38
CA ALA A 133 34.29 2.43 -3.26
C ALA A 133 34.52 3.96 -3.26
N ALA A 134 33.79 4.73 -4.07
CA ALA A 134 33.84 6.18 -4.07
C ALA A 134 33.37 6.78 -2.75
N LEU A 135 32.27 6.26 -2.18
CA LEU A 135 31.74 6.70 -0.89
C LEU A 135 32.71 6.41 0.26
N ASP A 136 33.30 5.21 0.28
CA ASP A 136 34.34 4.84 1.28
C ASP A 136 35.57 5.72 1.15
N LYS A 137 36.02 6.03 -0.09
CA LYS A 137 37.17 6.91 -0.37
C LYS A 137 36.98 8.33 0.15
N VAL A 138 35.76 8.88 0.05
CA VAL A 138 35.45 10.24 0.52
C VAL A 138 35.01 10.27 1.99
N GLY A 139 34.86 9.12 2.65
CA GLY A 139 34.49 9.02 4.05
C GLY A 139 33.00 9.31 4.30
N ALA A 140 32.13 9.11 3.31
CA ALA A 140 30.72 9.37 3.43
C ALA A 140 30.00 8.31 4.29
N GLU A 141 29.14 8.73 5.21
CA GLU A 141 28.27 7.84 5.98
C GLU A 141 27.14 7.35 5.08
N ILE A 142 27.00 6.03 4.91
CA ILE A 142 25.93 5.44 4.08
C ILE A 142 24.70 5.15 4.93
N LYS A 143 23.55 5.71 4.54
CA LYS A 143 22.23 5.49 5.19
C LYS A 143 21.26 4.88 4.20
N ILE A 144 20.84 3.66 4.48
CA ILE A 144 19.74 3.02 3.74
C ILE A 144 18.42 3.36 4.45
N LEU A 145 17.54 4.00 3.71
CA LEU A 145 16.24 4.43 4.22
C LEU A 145 15.14 3.54 3.65
N SER A 146 14.27 3.04 4.51
CA SER A 146 13.11 2.24 4.09
C SER A 146 12.19 3.09 3.22
N LEU A 147 11.93 2.65 1.99
CA LEU A 147 10.87 3.23 1.19
C LEU A 147 9.50 2.85 1.77
N VAL A 148 8.57 3.77 1.68
CA VAL A 148 7.15 3.42 1.92
C VAL A 148 6.75 2.45 0.83
N ALA A 149 6.50 1.19 1.20
CA ALA A 149 6.09 0.15 0.27
C ALA A 149 4.86 0.58 -0.55
N GLY A 150 4.79 0.15 -1.80
CA GLY A 150 3.59 0.28 -2.61
C GLY A 150 3.57 1.43 -3.63
N ARG A 151 4.68 2.15 -3.90
CA ARG A 151 4.70 3.22 -4.90
C ARG A 151 5.95 3.15 -5.79
N SER A 152 5.78 2.60 -6.99
CA SER A 152 6.83 2.53 -8.02
C SER A 152 6.46 3.39 -9.24
N THR A 153 7.39 4.24 -9.67
CA THR A 153 7.26 5.02 -10.92
C THR A 153 7.02 4.11 -12.13
N THR A 154 7.67 2.94 -12.19
CA THR A 154 7.51 1.97 -13.27
C THR A 154 6.07 1.48 -13.33
N LYS A 155 5.49 1.06 -12.22
CA LYS A 155 4.09 0.61 -12.16
C LYS A 155 3.09 1.75 -12.48
N THR A 156 3.39 3.00 -12.10
CA THR A 156 2.54 4.14 -12.46
C THR A 156 2.53 4.36 -13.98
N ILE A 157 3.68 4.24 -14.64
CA ILE A 157 3.80 4.39 -16.09
C ILE A 157 3.14 3.21 -16.82
N GLU A 158 3.36 2.00 -16.36
CA GLU A 158 2.67 0.81 -16.88
C GLU A 158 1.14 0.99 -16.84
N ARG A 159 0.61 1.57 -15.76
CA ARG A 159 -0.82 1.94 -15.66
C ARG A 159 -1.24 3.02 -16.66
N MET A 160 -0.38 3.98 -16.97
CA MET A 160 -0.70 5.07 -17.90
C MET A 160 -0.52 4.69 -19.38
N THR A 161 0.38 3.77 -19.69
CA THR A 161 0.70 3.35 -21.07
C THR A 161 -0.03 2.11 -21.55
N ALA A 162 -0.71 1.40 -20.65
CA ALA A 162 -1.56 0.26 -20.99
C ALA A 162 -2.80 0.75 -21.77
N THR A 163 -2.64 0.93 -23.07
CA THR A 163 -3.74 1.04 -24.01
C THR A 163 -4.32 -0.35 -24.26
N GLY A 164 -5.48 -0.65 -23.61
CA GLY A 164 -6.36 -1.76 -23.96
C GLY A 164 -5.87 -3.15 -23.54
N ASP A 165 -5.91 -3.49 -22.38
CA ASP A 165 -6.02 -4.68 -21.55
C ASP A 165 -5.21 -4.47 -20.25
N GLN A 166 -5.72 -3.59 -19.40
CA GLN A 166 -5.21 -3.49 -18.02
C GLN A 166 -5.36 -4.89 -17.42
N PRO A 167 -4.36 -5.44 -16.69
CA PRO A 167 -4.67 -6.49 -15.75
C PRO A 167 -5.75 -5.90 -14.84
N LYS A 168 -6.97 -6.38 -15.01
CA LYS A 168 -8.15 -5.87 -14.33
C LYS A 168 -7.91 -6.07 -12.84
N HIS A 169 -7.55 -5.01 -12.11
CA HIS A 169 -7.43 -5.10 -10.66
C HIS A 169 -8.73 -5.69 -10.13
N LEU A 170 -8.63 -6.64 -9.24
CA LEU A 170 -9.79 -7.25 -8.61
C LEU A 170 -10.63 -6.17 -7.92
N ARG A 171 -11.85 -5.95 -8.39
CA ARG A 171 -12.75 -4.91 -7.88
C ARG A 171 -13.55 -5.46 -6.71
N LEU A 172 -13.23 -5.01 -5.50
CA LEU A 172 -13.82 -5.49 -4.26
C LEU A 172 -14.98 -4.60 -3.81
N GLY A 173 -16.13 -5.22 -3.56
CA GLY A 173 -17.20 -4.63 -2.76
C GLY A 173 -17.13 -5.18 -1.34
N VAL A 174 -16.95 -4.32 -0.35
CA VAL A 174 -16.76 -4.77 1.03
C VAL A 174 -17.98 -4.42 1.87
N LEU A 175 -18.57 -5.40 2.56
CA LEU A 175 -19.70 -5.22 3.46
C LEU A 175 -19.28 -5.44 4.90
N GLY A 176 -19.58 -4.47 5.79
CA GLY A 176 -19.20 -4.55 7.19
C GLY A 176 -20.11 -3.76 8.11
N SER A 177 -20.32 -4.23 9.34
CA SER A 177 -21.18 -3.58 10.35
C SER A 177 -20.41 -3.06 11.57
N GLY A 178 -19.15 -3.48 11.76
CA GLY A 178 -18.39 -3.30 13.01
C GLY A 178 -17.23 -2.30 12.94
N GLU A 179 -16.11 -2.68 13.56
CA GLU A 179 -14.93 -1.85 13.77
C GLU A 179 -14.10 -1.58 12.49
N GLY A 180 -14.18 -2.45 11.49
CA GLY A 180 -13.44 -2.31 10.23
C GLY A 180 -11.98 -2.80 10.26
N SER A 181 -11.58 -3.61 11.25
CA SER A 181 -10.18 -4.08 11.33
C SER A 181 -9.76 -4.94 10.14
N ASN A 182 -10.63 -5.80 9.61
CA ASN A 182 -10.40 -6.55 8.39
C ASN A 182 -10.35 -5.64 7.14
N LEU A 183 -11.16 -4.55 7.11
CA LEU A 183 -11.05 -3.53 6.05
C LEU A 183 -9.65 -2.89 6.06
N ARG A 184 -9.15 -2.52 7.23
CA ARG A 184 -7.78 -1.99 7.38
C ARG A 184 -6.76 -2.98 6.83
N ALA A 185 -6.86 -4.26 7.16
CA ALA A 185 -5.93 -5.28 6.66
C ALA A 185 -5.95 -5.41 5.12
N ILE A 186 -7.14 -5.31 4.49
CA ILE A 186 -7.24 -5.30 3.02
C ILE A 186 -6.60 -4.02 2.44
N VAL A 187 -6.90 -2.84 3.01
CA VAL A 187 -6.31 -1.56 2.59
C VAL A 187 -4.79 -1.58 2.72
N ASP A 188 -4.27 -2.09 3.83
CA ASP A 188 -2.83 -2.20 4.05
C ASP A 188 -2.19 -3.16 3.02
N ALA A 189 -2.82 -4.31 2.74
CA ALA A 189 -2.33 -5.26 1.73
C ALA A 189 -2.31 -4.66 0.31
N ILE A 190 -3.33 -3.89 -0.06
CA ILE A 190 -3.37 -3.13 -1.32
C ILE A 190 -2.26 -2.07 -1.34
N SER A 191 -2.11 -1.32 -0.25
CA SER A 191 -1.11 -0.26 -0.13
C SER A 191 0.33 -0.79 -0.15
N HIS A 192 0.55 -2.00 0.35
CA HIS A 192 1.84 -2.71 0.32
C HIS A 192 2.04 -3.54 -0.96
N GLU A 193 1.13 -3.45 -1.92
CA GLU A 193 1.17 -4.19 -3.20
C GLU A 193 1.24 -5.72 -3.06
N THR A 194 0.81 -6.25 -1.91
CA THR A 194 0.68 -7.70 -1.68
C THR A 194 -0.68 -8.24 -2.16
N LEU A 195 -1.63 -7.33 -2.45
CA LEU A 195 -2.93 -7.61 -3.03
C LEU A 195 -3.19 -6.65 -4.20
N GLU A 196 -3.27 -7.18 -5.42
CA GLU A 196 -3.61 -6.43 -6.63
C GLU A 196 -5.13 -6.27 -6.76
N ALA A 197 -5.70 -5.38 -5.96
CA ALA A 197 -7.13 -5.11 -5.92
C ALA A 197 -7.42 -3.62 -5.70
N GLU A 198 -8.67 -3.23 -5.92
CA GLU A 198 -9.24 -1.93 -5.60
C GLU A 198 -10.54 -2.14 -4.81
N ILE A 199 -10.72 -1.45 -3.69
CA ILE A 199 -12.01 -1.42 -3.00
C ILE A 199 -12.85 -0.32 -3.64
N VAL A 200 -13.82 -0.73 -4.46
CA VAL A 200 -14.64 0.19 -5.25
C VAL A 200 -15.88 0.68 -4.50
N ILE A 201 -16.30 -0.04 -3.46
CA ILE A 201 -17.43 0.36 -2.62
C ILE A 201 -17.35 -0.34 -1.25
N ALA A 202 -17.74 0.40 -0.20
CA ALA A 202 -17.94 -0.13 1.15
C ALA A 202 -19.40 0.10 1.57
N ILE A 203 -20.10 -0.97 1.95
CA ILE A 203 -21.54 -0.93 2.31
C ILE A 203 -21.71 -1.35 3.77
N SER A 204 -22.56 -0.64 4.51
CA SER A 204 -22.94 -1.01 5.88
C SER A 204 -24.43 -0.84 6.13
N ASP A 205 -24.95 -1.67 7.02
CA ASP A 205 -26.29 -1.52 7.60
C ASP A 205 -26.33 -0.56 8.80
N GLN A 206 -25.18 -0.03 9.21
CA GLN A 206 -25.00 0.88 10.33
C GLN A 206 -24.46 2.21 9.81
N SER A 207 -25.29 3.27 9.82
CA SER A 207 -24.95 4.58 9.25
C SER A 207 -23.73 5.26 9.92
N ASP A 208 -23.48 4.99 11.20
CA ASP A 208 -22.42 5.58 11.99
C ASP A 208 -21.30 4.58 12.37
N SER A 209 -21.18 3.48 11.63
CA SER A 209 -20.18 2.43 11.90
C SER A 209 -18.75 2.97 11.76
N ARG A 210 -17.83 2.45 12.59
CA ARG A 210 -16.39 2.71 12.42
C ARG A 210 -15.88 2.20 11.07
N PHE A 211 -16.48 1.14 10.57
CA PHE A 211 -16.22 0.60 9.24
C PHE A 211 -16.42 1.66 8.13
N LEU A 212 -17.58 2.34 8.07
CA LEU A 212 -17.82 3.41 7.08
C LEU A 212 -16.92 4.63 7.29
N LYS A 213 -16.67 5.02 8.54
CA LYS A 213 -15.75 6.12 8.86
C LYS A 213 -14.34 5.82 8.36
N LEU A 214 -13.87 4.60 8.56
CA LEU A 214 -12.58 4.14 8.05
C LEU A 214 -12.56 4.14 6.52
N ALA A 215 -13.54 3.55 5.86
CA ALA A 215 -13.63 3.53 4.40
C ALA A 215 -13.59 4.95 3.81
N LYS A 216 -14.36 5.89 4.39
CA LYS A 216 -14.38 7.29 3.97
C LYS A 216 -13.02 7.98 4.17
N ALA A 217 -12.32 7.71 5.27
CA ALA A 217 -11.00 8.26 5.53
C ALA A 217 -9.94 7.76 4.53
N GLU A 218 -10.11 6.55 4.00
CA GLU A 218 -9.27 5.96 2.94
C GLU A 218 -9.71 6.37 1.52
N GLY A 219 -10.72 7.24 1.37
CA GLY A 219 -11.22 7.68 0.08
C GLY A 219 -12.07 6.65 -0.67
N ILE A 220 -12.52 5.60 0.01
CA ILE A 220 -13.36 4.55 -0.57
C ILE A 220 -14.82 5.04 -0.63
N PRO A 221 -15.53 4.91 -1.77
CA PRO A 221 -16.96 5.20 -1.87
C PRO A 221 -17.77 4.40 -0.83
N THR A 222 -18.65 5.08 -0.10
CA THR A 222 -19.40 4.46 1.00
C THR A 222 -20.90 4.54 0.77
N GLN A 223 -21.63 3.49 1.15
CA GLN A 223 -23.09 3.44 1.14
C GLN A 223 -23.63 2.90 2.46
N HIS A 224 -24.66 3.55 2.96
CA HIS A 224 -25.49 3.01 4.05
C HIS A 224 -26.78 2.43 3.45
N VAL A 225 -27.04 1.17 3.72
CA VAL A 225 -28.29 0.52 3.31
C VAL A 225 -29.08 0.15 4.55
N GLN A 226 -30.27 0.71 4.68
CA GLN A 226 -31.13 0.47 5.83
C GLN A 226 -31.60 -0.99 5.88
N GLY A 227 -31.44 -1.63 7.03
CA GLY A 227 -31.66 -3.07 7.17
C GLY A 227 -33.12 -3.55 7.30
N GLY A 228 -34.08 -2.65 7.36
CA GLY A 228 -35.48 -3.00 7.66
C GLY A 228 -35.72 -3.39 9.14
N ALA A 229 -36.92 -3.83 9.47
CA ALA A 229 -37.33 -4.13 10.85
C ALA A 229 -36.64 -5.36 11.48
N ASN A 230 -36.16 -6.30 10.67
CA ASN A 230 -35.49 -7.50 11.18
C ASN A 230 -33.99 -7.24 11.39
N PRO A 231 -33.45 -7.37 12.63
CA PRO A 231 -32.05 -7.08 12.89
C PRO A 231 -31.07 -8.09 12.26
N ARG A 232 -31.53 -9.27 11.85
CA ARG A 232 -30.68 -10.34 11.33
C ARG A 232 -30.70 -10.45 9.80
N ARG A 233 -31.58 -9.73 9.11
CA ARG A 233 -31.69 -9.80 7.63
C ARG A 233 -32.24 -8.51 7.06
N PHE A 234 -31.88 -8.20 5.84
CA PHE A 234 -32.51 -7.13 5.08
C PHE A 234 -33.91 -7.55 4.62
N ASP A 235 -34.79 -6.57 4.43
CA ASP A 235 -35.98 -6.72 3.63
C ASP A 235 -35.62 -6.78 2.12
N ASN A 236 -36.64 -7.00 1.28
CA ASN A 236 -36.40 -7.12 -0.16
C ASN A 236 -35.85 -5.81 -0.76
N ALA A 237 -36.23 -4.65 -0.25
CA ALA A 237 -35.75 -3.36 -0.72
C ALA A 237 -34.24 -3.19 -0.39
N GLY A 238 -33.84 -3.57 0.83
CA GLY A 238 -32.42 -3.54 1.22
C GLY A 238 -31.56 -4.51 0.43
N GLN A 239 -32.06 -5.74 0.15
CA GLN A 239 -31.35 -6.70 -0.71
C GLN A 239 -31.17 -6.15 -2.13
N GLN A 240 -32.22 -5.56 -2.69
CA GLN A 240 -32.18 -4.95 -4.02
C GLN A 240 -31.21 -3.78 -4.07
N ALA A 241 -31.26 -2.88 -3.08
CA ALA A 241 -30.35 -1.73 -3.01
C ALA A 241 -28.87 -2.15 -2.93
N ILE A 242 -28.55 -3.19 -2.14
CA ILE A 242 -27.19 -3.75 -2.08
C ILE A 242 -26.76 -4.25 -3.47
N ALA A 243 -27.61 -5.03 -4.13
CA ALA A 243 -27.33 -5.57 -5.46
C ALA A 243 -27.06 -4.46 -6.49
N GLU A 244 -27.89 -3.43 -6.51
CA GLU A 244 -27.75 -2.28 -7.41
C GLU A 244 -26.47 -1.51 -7.16
N HIS A 245 -26.10 -1.21 -5.91
CA HIS A 245 -24.86 -0.53 -5.58
C HIS A 245 -23.63 -1.34 -5.99
N LEU A 246 -23.62 -2.66 -5.76
CA LEU A 246 -22.53 -3.53 -6.15
C LEU A 246 -22.37 -3.62 -7.68
N GLN A 247 -23.48 -3.68 -8.42
CA GLN A 247 -23.48 -3.71 -9.89
C GLN A 247 -23.01 -2.36 -10.48
N GLN A 248 -23.52 -1.23 -9.96
CA GLN A 248 -23.11 0.12 -10.38
C GLN A 248 -21.62 0.37 -10.14
N ALA A 249 -21.07 -0.20 -9.06
CA ALA A 249 -19.65 -0.15 -8.76
C ALA A 249 -18.83 -1.20 -9.52
N GLU A 250 -19.45 -1.99 -10.42
CA GLU A 250 -18.78 -3.06 -11.20
C GLU A 250 -17.92 -3.97 -10.32
N VAL A 251 -18.48 -4.47 -9.22
CA VAL A 251 -17.78 -5.33 -8.26
C VAL A 251 -17.51 -6.71 -8.88
N ASP A 252 -16.27 -7.18 -8.80
CA ASP A 252 -15.91 -8.55 -9.19
C ASP A 252 -16.15 -9.54 -8.06
N VAL A 253 -15.76 -9.19 -6.83
CA VAL A 253 -15.89 -10.03 -5.63
C VAL A 253 -16.45 -9.24 -4.47
N VAL A 254 -17.43 -9.79 -3.79
CA VAL A 254 -18.02 -9.23 -2.58
C VAL A 254 -17.41 -9.90 -1.35
N VAL A 255 -16.96 -9.09 -0.39
CA VAL A 255 -16.29 -9.56 0.83
C VAL A 255 -17.09 -9.13 2.06
N LEU A 256 -17.55 -10.10 2.84
CA LEU A 256 -18.23 -9.87 4.12
C LEU A 256 -17.23 -9.90 5.26
N ILE A 257 -17.14 -8.82 6.04
CA ILE A 257 -16.22 -8.67 7.17
C ILE A 257 -16.94 -8.16 8.41
N GLY A 258 -17.27 -9.06 9.31
CA GLY A 258 -18.10 -8.73 10.47
C GLY A 258 -19.46 -8.15 10.09
N PHE A 259 -20.02 -8.61 8.99
CA PHE A 259 -21.33 -8.21 8.52
C PHE A 259 -22.41 -9.07 9.18
N MET A 260 -23.31 -8.45 9.94
CA MET A 260 -24.20 -9.16 10.87
C MET A 260 -25.56 -9.54 10.28
N ARG A 261 -25.82 -9.16 9.01
CA ARG A 261 -27.10 -9.47 8.34
C ARG A 261 -26.95 -10.51 7.27
N ILE A 262 -27.93 -11.38 7.17
CA ILE A 262 -28.00 -12.44 6.14
C ILE A 262 -28.37 -11.82 4.80
N LEU A 263 -27.51 -12.05 3.82
CA LEU A 263 -27.78 -11.73 2.42
C LEU A 263 -28.64 -12.84 1.78
N LYS A 264 -29.49 -12.44 0.86
CA LYS A 264 -30.37 -13.29 0.08
C LYS A 264 -30.39 -12.87 -1.39
N GLU A 265 -31.36 -13.35 -2.14
CA GLU A 265 -31.61 -12.88 -3.49
C GLU A 265 -31.98 -11.39 -3.51
N PRO A 266 -31.53 -10.63 -4.53
CA PRO A 266 -30.79 -11.11 -5.73
C PRO A 266 -29.26 -11.19 -5.56
N VAL A 267 -28.68 -10.77 -4.41
CA VAL A 267 -27.25 -10.69 -4.20
C VAL A 267 -26.58 -12.05 -4.35
N LEU A 268 -27.17 -13.11 -3.78
CA LEU A 268 -26.59 -14.46 -3.83
C LEU A 268 -26.45 -14.98 -5.26
N SER A 269 -27.47 -14.80 -6.10
CA SER A 269 -27.41 -15.25 -7.51
C SER A 269 -26.45 -14.41 -8.35
N LEU A 270 -26.43 -13.08 -8.16
CA LEU A 270 -25.57 -12.16 -8.91
C LEU A 270 -24.08 -12.39 -8.62
N TYR A 271 -23.78 -12.78 -7.39
CA TYR A 271 -22.40 -13.01 -6.93
C TYR A 271 -22.14 -14.47 -6.52
N ALA A 272 -22.86 -15.42 -7.13
CA ALA A 272 -22.59 -16.85 -6.95
C ALA A 272 -21.11 -17.14 -7.19
N ASP A 273 -20.48 -17.90 -6.28
CA ASP A 273 -19.03 -18.20 -6.25
C ASP A 273 -18.10 -16.97 -6.18
N ARG A 274 -18.62 -15.77 -5.95
CA ARG A 274 -17.87 -14.51 -5.82
C ARG A 274 -18.26 -13.71 -4.58
N LEU A 275 -18.91 -14.36 -3.63
CA LEU A 275 -19.29 -13.79 -2.34
C LEU A 275 -18.52 -14.53 -1.24
N VAL A 276 -17.63 -13.84 -0.55
CA VAL A 276 -16.68 -14.38 0.43
C VAL A 276 -17.04 -13.88 1.83
N ASN A 277 -16.94 -14.76 2.83
CA ASN A 277 -17.07 -14.41 4.23
C ASN A 277 -15.85 -14.88 5.01
N VAL A 278 -15.47 -14.14 6.05
CA VAL A 278 -14.52 -14.58 7.07
C VAL A 278 -15.27 -14.89 8.36
N HIS A 279 -15.10 -16.11 8.86
CA HIS A 279 -15.79 -16.62 10.04
C HIS A 279 -14.79 -16.99 11.15
N PRO A 280 -15.02 -16.58 12.42
CA PRO A 280 -14.05 -16.73 13.50
C PRO A 280 -14.08 -18.13 14.15
N SER A 281 -14.10 -19.18 13.33
CA SER A 281 -13.91 -20.58 13.77
C SER A 281 -13.28 -21.43 12.67
N LEU A 282 -12.86 -22.64 13.03
CA LEU A 282 -12.47 -23.68 12.06
C LEU A 282 -13.72 -24.44 11.59
N LEU A 283 -14.38 -23.92 10.54
CA LEU A 283 -15.55 -24.60 9.96
C LEU A 283 -15.20 -26.06 9.55
N PRO A 284 -16.15 -27.00 9.70
CA PRO A 284 -17.58 -26.83 9.96
C PRO A 284 -17.98 -26.67 11.43
N LYS A 285 -17.01 -26.57 12.38
CA LYS A 285 -17.32 -26.36 13.81
C LYS A 285 -17.79 -24.91 14.04
N PHE A 286 -18.72 -24.74 14.97
CA PHE A 286 -19.16 -23.43 15.49
C PHE A 286 -19.66 -22.47 14.41
N LYS A 287 -20.61 -22.93 13.59
CA LYS A 287 -21.34 -22.09 12.62
C LYS A 287 -22.18 -21.02 13.32
N GLY A 288 -22.40 -19.90 12.67
CA GLY A 288 -23.28 -18.83 13.13
C GLY A 288 -22.66 -17.90 14.17
N ALA A 289 -23.51 -17.22 14.92
CA ALA A 289 -23.07 -16.25 15.92
C ALA A 289 -22.41 -16.91 17.14
N ASN A 290 -21.53 -16.16 17.83
CA ASN A 290 -20.84 -16.58 19.08
C ASN A 290 -19.84 -17.73 18.93
N ALA A 291 -19.32 -18.00 17.74
CA ALA A 291 -18.40 -19.10 17.46
C ALA A 291 -17.20 -19.15 18.42
N VAL A 292 -16.65 -17.98 18.80
CA VAL A 292 -15.51 -17.88 19.74
C VAL A 292 -15.89 -18.35 21.14
N GLN A 293 -17.08 -17.94 21.65
CA GLN A 293 -17.57 -18.39 22.95
C GLN A 293 -17.88 -19.89 22.95
N MET A 294 -18.49 -20.41 21.88
CA MET A 294 -18.77 -21.82 21.74
C MET A 294 -17.49 -22.68 21.80
N ALA A 295 -16.41 -22.24 21.18
CA ALA A 295 -15.14 -22.94 21.23
C ALA A 295 -14.55 -22.99 22.66
N LEU A 296 -14.71 -21.92 23.44
CA LEU A 296 -14.32 -21.89 24.85
C LEU A 296 -15.19 -22.80 25.74
N ASP A 297 -16.53 -22.75 25.54
CA ASP A 297 -17.49 -23.51 26.32
C ASP A 297 -17.35 -25.02 26.09
N GLU A 298 -16.95 -25.44 24.87
CA GLU A 298 -16.68 -26.84 24.55
C GLU A 298 -15.27 -27.31 24.98
N GLY A 299 -14.44 -26.41 25.54
CA GLY A 299 -13.11 -26.75 26.04
C GLY A 299 -12.13 -27.14 24.93
N GLU A 300 -12.30 -26.58 23.73
CA GLU A 300 -11.36 -26.83 22.63
C GLU A 300 -9.95 -26.29 22.97
N LEU A 301 -8.93 -26.98 22.48
CA LEU A 301 -7.54 -26.53 22.62
C LEU A 301 -7.10 -25.60 21.51
N GLU A 302 -7.82 -25.62 20.38
CA GLU A 302 -7.51 -24.89 19.16
C GLU A 302 -8.80 -24.44 18.48
N THR A 303 -8.80 -23.22 17.99
CA THR A 303 -9.83 -22.67 17.09
C THR A 303 -9.16 -21.97 15.91
N GLY A 304 -9.76 -20.95 15.33
CA GLY A 304 -9.14 -20.19 14.24
C GLY A 304 -10.13 -19.34 13.46
N CYS A 305 -9.79 -19.12 12.21
CA CYS A 305 -10.70 -18.46 11.27
C CYS A 305 -10.76 -19.22 9.95
N THR A 306 -11.89 -19.06 9.27
CA THR A 306 -12.17 -19.67 7.97
C THR A 306 -12.58 -18.59 6.98
N VAL A 307 -11.94 -18.54 5.82
CA VAL A 307 -12.43 -17.81 4.65
C VAL A 307 -13.16 -18.81 3.75
N HIS A 308 -14.43 -18.52 3.44
CA HIS A 308 -15.29 -19.43 2.69
C HIS A 308 -16.23 -18.67 1.74
N LEU A 309 -16.74 -19.37 0.73
CA LEU A 309 -17.81 -18.84 -0.12
C LEU A 309 -19.12 -18.81 0.65
N VAL A 310 -19.93 -17.79 0.38
CA VAL A 310 -21.26 -17.67 0.97
C VAL A 310 -22.28 -18.38 0.10
N THR A 311 -23.14 -19.16 0.75
CA THR A 311 -24.28 -19.89 0.17
C THR A 311 -25.55 -19.54 0.92
N PRO A 312 -26.74 -19.97 0.43
CA PRO A 312 -27.99 -19.79 1.19
C PRO A 312 -28.01 -20.41 2.57
N GLU A 313 -27.23 -21.47 2.78
CA GLU A 313 -27.00 -22.09 4.10
C GLU A 313 -25.88 -21.37 4.84
N ILE A 314 -26.12 -21.01 6.11
CA ILE A 314 -25.18 -20.23 6.93
C ILE A 314 -23.91 -21.02 7.17
N ASP A 315 -22.76 -20.40 6.88
CA ASP A 315 -21.40 -20.92 7.09
C ASP A 315 -21.20 -22.34 6.56
N ALA A 316 -21.82 -22.68 5.42
CA ALA A 316 -21.77 -24.00 4.82
C ALA A 316 -21.13 -24.03 3.42
N GLY A 317 -20.72 -22.89 2.88
CA GLY A 317 -20.11 -22.82 1.57
C GLY A 317 -18.70 -23.38 1.54
N ARG A 318 -18.17 -23.54 0.34
CA ARG A 318 -16.82 -24.08 0.10
C ARG A 318 -15.76 -23.27 0.85
N ILE A 319 -14.96 -23.97 1.66
CA ILE A 319 -13.81 -23.40 2.37
C ILE A 319 -12.71 -23.06 1.35
N LEU A 320 -12.21 -21.84 1.40
CA LEU A 320 -11.10 -21.37 0.59
C LEU A 320 -9.78 -21.51 1.33
N ALA A 321 -9.75 -21.10 2.61
CA ALA A 321 -8.58 -21.25 3.47
C ALA A 321 -8.98 -21.20 4.95
N GLN A 322 -8.11 -21.73 5.81
CA GLN A 322 -8.26 -21.70 7.28
C GLN A 322 -6.93 -21.35 7.93
N ALA A 323 -6.98 -20.63 9.05
CA ALA A 323 -5.83 -20.40 9.91
C ALA A 323 -6.16 -20.84 11.34
N LYS A 324 -5.27 -21.63 11.94
CA LYS A 324 -5.39 -22.17 13.29
C LYS A 324 -4.89 -21.17 14.33
N VAL A 325 -5.55 -21.12 15.47
CA VAL A 325 -5.23 -20.26 16.61
C VAL A 325 -5.36 -21.06 17.89
N PRO A 326 -4.32 -21.12 18.75
CA PRO A 326 -4.39 -21.84 20.02
C PRO A 326 -5.30 -21.11 21.01
N ILE A 327 -6.05 -21.87 21.79
CA ILE A 327 -6.78 -21.40 22.96
C ILE A 327 -5.88 -21.58 24.18
N LEU A 328 -5.59 -20.50 24.91
CA LEU A 328 -4.70 -20.51 26.05
C LEU A 328 -5.50 -20.55 27.34
N VAL A 329 -4.90 -21.15 28.37
CA VAL A 329 -5.51 -21.20 29.71
C VAL A 329 -5.77 -19.77 30.21
N GLY A 330 -7.03 -19.49 30.59
CA GLY A 330 -7.44 -18.17 31.07
C GLY A 330 -7.89 -17.19 29.96
N ASP A 331 -7.97 -17.63 28.70
CA ASP A 331 -8.54 -16.78 27.64
C ASP A 331 -10.01 -16.44 27.95
N SER A 332 -10.35 -15.16 27.85
CA SER A 332 -11.73 -14.72 27.66
C SER A 332 -12.09 -14.72 26.17
N ALA A 333 -13.39 -14.66 25.87
CA ALA A 333 -13.86 -14.56 24.49
C ALA A 333 -13.26 -13.34 23.75
N GLU A 334 -13.08 -12.21 24.45
CA GLU A 334 -12.48 -11.00 23.89
C GLU A 334 -11.01 -11.23 23.54
N ILE A 335 -10.22 -11.81 24.45
CA ILE A 335 -8.78 -12.08 24.24
C ILE A 335 -8.60 -13.05 23.07
N LEU A 336 -9.35 -14.15 23.09
CA LEU A 336 -9.30 -15.12 22.01
C LEU A 336 -9.73 -14.51 20.67
N HIS A 337 -10.80 -13.72 20.65
CA HIS A 337 -11.29 -13.03 19.43
C HIS A 337 -10.24 -12.06 18.87
N GLN A 338 -9.52 -11.31 19.71
CA GLN A 338 -8.43 -10.46 19.23
C GLN A 338 -7.30 -11.26 18.58
N ARG A 339 -6.98 -12.44 19.13
CA ARG A 339 -5.97 -13.34 18.53
C ARG A 339 -6.46 -13.91 17.19
N ILE A 340 -7.74 -14.29 17.09
CA ILE A 340 -8.35 -14.74 15.83
C ILE A 340 -8.34 -13.63 14.79
N LYS A 341 -8.67 -12.38 15.15
CA LYS A 341 -8.60 -11.23 14.24
C LYS A 341 -7.21 -11.04 13.63
N GLN A 342 -6.14 -11.26 14.39
CA GLN A 342 -4.78 -11.19 13.84
C GLN A 342 -4.52 -12.26 12.76
N ALA A 343 -5.14 -13.44 12.90
CA ALA A 343 -5.09 -14.48 11.86
C ALA A 343 -5.94 -14.11 10.64
N GLU A 344 -7.15 -13.56 10.85
CA GLU A 344 -8.02 -13.06 9.77
C GLU A 344 -7.33 -11.99 8.93
N HIS A 345 -6.64 -11.02 9.57
CA HIS A 345 -5.94 -9.93 8.91
C HIS A 345 -4.83 -10.40 7.97
N LYS A 346 -4.28 -11.60 8.18
CA LYS A 346 -3.29 -12.22 7.29
C LYS A 346 -3.97 -13.09 6.24
N LEU A 347 -4.91 -13.94 6.66
CA LEU A 347 -5.53 -14.95 5.82
C LEU A 347 -6.40 -14.35 4.71
N LEU A 348 -7.24 -13.37 5.05
CA LEU A 348 -8.19 -12.80 4.09
C LEU A 348 -7.51 -12.10 2.90
N PRO A 349 -6.51 -11.21 3.10
CA PRO A 349 -5.77 -10.63 1.97
C PRO A 349 -5.03 -11.68 1.12
N GLN A 350 -4.50 -12.74 1.72
CA GLN A 350 -3.84 -13.83 1.00
C GLN A 350 -4.82 -14.56 0.06
N VAL A 351 -6.00 -14.92 0.57
CA VAL A 351 -7.05 -15.56 -0.25
C VAL A 351 -7.48 -14.65 -1.40
N LEU A 352 -7.64 -13.34 -1.15
CA LEU A 352 -8.01 -12.38 -2.19
C LEU A 352 -6.90 -12.20 -3.24
N ALA A 353 -5.63 -12.25 -2.83
CA ALA A 353 -4.49 -12.18 -3.77
C ALA A 353 -4.40 -13.41 -4.69
N GLU A 354 -4.87 -14.56 -4.23
CA GLU A 354 -4.92 -15.79 -5.00
C GLU A 354 -6.22 -15.98 -5.80
N TRP A 355 -7.15 -15.01 -5.73
CA TRP A 355 -8.51 -15.13 -6.28
C TRP A 355 -8.55 -15.59 -7.75
N LYS A 356 -7.64 -15.13 -8.59
CA LYS A 356 -7.58 -15.52 -10.02
C LYS A 356 -7.23 -17.00 -10.24
N ARG A 357 -6.84 -17.73 -9.18
CA ARG A 357 -6.44 -19.14 -9.21
C ARG A 357 -7.50 -20.06 -8.58
N ILE A 358 -8.58 -19.51 -8.03
CA ILE A 358 -9.71 -20.20 -7.41
C ILE A 358 -10.86 -20.37 -8.42
#